data_ee19284166679e7ae1bdaedbe8b9cf6e
#
_entry.id   ee19284166679e7ae1bdaedbe8b9cf6e
#
_cell.length_a   1.000
_cell.length_b   1.000
_cell.length_c   1.000
_cell.angle_alpha   90.00
_cell.angle_beta   90.00
_cell.angle_gamma   90.00
#
_symmetry.space_group_name_H-M   'P 1'
#
loop_
_entity.id
_entity.type
_entity.pdbx_description
1 polymer ?
#
loop_
_entity_poly.entity_id
_entity_poly.type
_entity_poly.pdbx_seq_one_letter_code
_entity_poly.pdbx_strand_id
1 'polypeptide(L)'
;MAEDLTAQWTAQLAAVRARMAAPGVASLDDLRALSGAQFLDAMGRGTLPAPHIGDTLEFWPVEWEVGRMVFQGTPHIGHYNPIGTVHGGWIAAILDSAVGCAVHTALPPGTGYTTVELKLNYVRAVTDETGPMRAEGRVIHVGRQLATAEGRLQDARGKLYAHASTTCLVFPLPAQRG
;
A
#
# COMPACT_ATOMS: atom_id res chain seq x y z
N MET A 1 -1.00 7.95 25.37
CA MET A 1 -0.08 7.35 24.37
C MET A 1 -0.81 6.75 23.16
N ALA A 2 -1.70 5.74 23.30
CA ALA A 2 -2.39 5.18 22.13
C ALA A 2 -3.42 6.11 21.49
N GLU A 3 -4.16 6.88 22.26
CA GLU A 3 -5.10 7.91 21.77
C GLU A 3 -4.37 9.04 21.03
N ASP A 4 -3.21 9.44 21.51
CA ASP A 4 -2.34 10.41 20.89
C ASP A 4 -1.83 9.90 19.52
N LEU A 5 -1.42 8.64 19.42
CA LEU A 5 -0.97 8.02 18.17
C LEU A 5 -2.13 7.88 17.17
N THR A 6 -3.34 7.56 17.61
CA THR A 6 -4.53 7.51 16.76
C THR A 6 -4.83 8.88 16.15
N ALA A 7 -4.80 9.95 16.96
CA ALA A 7 -4.99 11.31 16.49
C ALA A 7 -3.90 11.73 15.50
N GLN A 8 -2.65 11.40 15.79
CA GLN A 8 -1.50 11.66 14.90
C GLN A 8 -1.66 10.94 13.55
N TRP A 9 -2.04 9.66 13.54
CA TRP A 9 -2.27 8.90 12.31
C TRP A 9 -3.40 9.49 11.47
N THR A 10 -4.50 9.89 12.13
CA THR A 10 -5.64 10.53 11.46
C THR A 10 -5.24 11.85 10.81
N ALA A 11 -4.49 12.69 11.53
CA ALA A 11 -4.00 13.97 11.00
C ALA A 11 -3.00 13.76 9.84
N GLN A 12 -2.10 12.78 9.93
CA GLN A 12 -1.16 12.45 8.86
C GLN A 12 -1.87 12.00 7.60
N LEU A 13 -2.87 11.10 7.71
CA LEU A 13 -3.66 10.65 6.57
C LEU A 13 -4.41 11.81 5.91
N ALA A 14 -5.05 12.67 6.70
CA ALA A 14 -5.74 13.85 6.19
C ALA A 14 -4.78 14.79 5.41
N ALA A 15 -3.58 15.04 5.97
CA ALA A 15 -2.55 15.85 5.32
C ALA A 15 -2.00 15.23 4.02
N VAL A 16 -1.87 13.91 3.96
CA VAL A 16 -1.46 13.22 2.72
C VAL A 16 -2.55 13.32 1.66
N ARG A 17 -3.80 13.00 2.01
CA ARG A 17 -4.94 13.06 1.07
C ARG A 17 -5.15 14.45 0.49
N ALA A 18 -4.98 15.51 1.30
CA ALA A 18 -5.13 16.89 0.86
C ALA A 18 -4.11 17.32 -0.22
N ARG A 19 -2.98 16.59 -0.35
CA ARG A 19 -1.94 16.86 -1.35
C ARG A 19 -2.03 15.99 -2.59
N MET A 20 -2.70 14.84 -2.49
CA MET A 20 -2.82 13.91 -3.61
C MET A 20 -3.65 14.51 -4.75
N ALA A 21 -3.25 14.23 -5.97
CA ALA A 21 -4.05 14.53 -7.15
C ALA A 21 -5.32 13.66 -7.20
N ALA A 22 -6.24 14.02 -8.07
CA ALA A 22 -7.40 13.18 -8.37
C ALA A 22 -6.97 11.78 -8.83
N PRO A 23 -7.78 10.75 -8.58
CA PRO A 23 -7.51 9.40 -9.03
C PRO A 23 -7.34 9.32 -10.56
N GLY A 24 -6.40 8.49 -10.98
CA GLY A 24 -6.11 8.29 -12.40
C GLY A 24 -5.07 7.18 -12.61
N VAL A 25 -4.62 7.09 -13.85
CA VAL A 25 -3.57 6.14 -14.25
C VAL A 25 -2.36 6.95 -14.73
N ALA A 26 -1.20 6.72 -14.13
CA ALA A 26 0.04 7.34 -14.57
C ALA A 26 0.42 6.87 -15.98
N SER A 27 1.11 7.72 -16.73
CA SER A 27 1.54 7.38 -18.08
C SER A 27 2.67 6.33 -18.04
N LEU A 28 2.80 5.58 -19.15
CA LEU A 28 3.92 4.64 -19.28
C LEU A 28 5.28 5.37 -19.33
N ASP A 29 5.29 6.63 -19.76
CA ASP A 29 6.51 7.45 -19.80
C ASP A 29 6.93 7.86 -18.39
N ASP A 30 5.99 8.20 -17.50
CA ASP A 30 6.29 8.43 -16.07
C ASP A 30 6.89 7.18 -15.42
N LEU A 31 6.29 6.01 -15.69
CA LEU A 31 6.79 4.73 -15.15
C LEU A 31 8.19 4.38 -15.67
N ARG A 32 8.54 4.80 -16.88
CA ARG A 32 9.88 4.58 -17.44
C ARG A 32 10.92 5.55 -16.92
N ALA A 33 10.52 6.79 -16.67
CA ALA A 33 11.44 7.87 -16.30
C ALA A 33 11.82 7.85 -14.82
N LEU A 34 10.92 7.37 -13.96
CA LEU A 34 11.05 7.45 -12.51
C LEU A 34 11.44 6.09 -11.91
N SER A 35 12.31 6.10 -10.90
CA SER A 35 12.43 4.95 -10.00
C SER A 35 11.14 4.80 -9.20
N GLY A 36 10.90 3.61 -8.63
CA GLY A 36 9.70 3.39 -7.82
C GLY A 36 9.57 4.36 -6.65
N ALA A 37 10.67 4.69 -5.96
CA ALA A 37 10.65 5.70 -4.90
C ALA A 37 10.29 7.09 -5.41
N GLN A 38 10.87 7.52 -6.55
CA GLN A 38 10.54 8.80 -7.18
C GLN A 38 9.07 8.86 -7.66
N PHE A 39 8.55 7.73 -8.16
CA PHE A 39 7.15 7.61 -8.55
C PHE A 39 6.20 7.83 -7.37
N LEU A 40 6.47 7.17 -6.23
CA LEU A 40 5.68 7.33 -5.00
C LEU A 40 5.82 8.75 -4.42
N ASP A 41 7.01 9.36 -4.50
CA ASP A 41 7.21 10.76 -4.14
C ASP A 41 6.37 11.70 -5.00
N ALA A 42 6.34 11.49 -6.31
CA ALA A 42 5.55 12.30 -7.24
C ALA A 42 4.04 12.14 -6.96
N MET A 43 3.57 10.91 -6.72
CA MET A 43 2.19 10.64 -6.32
C MET A 43 1.85 11.29 -4.98
N GLY A 44 2.70 11.18 -3.97
CA GLY A 44 2.50 11.78 -2.64
C GLY A 44 2.52 13.31 -2.63
N ARG A 45 3.17 13.95 -3.63
CA ARG A 45 3.15 15.40 -3.86
C ARG A 45 1.98 15.86 -4.75
N GLY A 46 1.20 14.93 -5.31
CA GLY A 46 0.10 15.26 -6.22
C GLY A 46 0.54 15.64 -7.64
N THR A 47 1.77 15.33 -8.05
CA THR A 47 2.24 15.53 -9.44
C THR A 47 1.93 14.34 -10.33
N LEU A 48 1.67 13.18 -9.76
CA LEU A 48 1.08 12.01 -10.44
C LEU A 48 -0.28 11.68 -9.82
N PRO A 49 -1.18 11.03 -10.58
CA PRO A 49 -2.51 10.69 -10.10
C PRO A 49 -2.47 9.70 -8.93
N ALA A 50 -3.44 9.82 -8.03
CA ALA A 50 -3.66 8.84 -6.97
C ALA A 50 -4.27 7.55 -7.54
N PRO A 51 -4.10 6.39 -6.88
CA PRO A 51 -4.69 5.15 -7.34
C PRO A 51 -6.20 5.11 -7.06
N HIS A 52 -7.02 4.72 -8.05
CA HIS A 52 -8.47 4.58 -7.90
C HIS A 52 -8.87 3.64 -6.75
N ILE A 53 -8.08 2.59 -6.48
CA ILE A 53 -8.36 1.64 -5.40
C ILE A 53 -8.38 2.31 -4.03
N GLY A 54 -7.62 3.40 -3.85
CA GLY A 54 -7.61 4.19 -2.62
C GLY A 54 -8.97 4.78 -2.30
N ASP A 55 -9.65 5.37 -3.28
CA ASP A 55 -11.00 5.91 -3.10
C ASP A 55 -12.05 4.82 -2.93
N THR A 56 -11.88 3.67 -3.60
CA THR A 56 -12.83 2.56 -3.51
C THR A 56 -12.80 1.86 -2.15
N LEU A 57 -11.60 1.67 -1.58
CA LEU A 57 -11.41 0.91 -0.34
C LEU A 57 -10.95 1.77 0.83
N GLU A 58 -10.83 3.09 0.63
CA GLU A 58 -10.54 4.10 1.64
C GLU A 58 -9.26 3.82 2.44
N PHE A 59 -8.18 3.47 1.72
CA PHE A 59 -6.83 3.42 2.28
C PHE A 59 -5.81 4.09 1.34
N TRP A 60 -4.80 4.75 1.91
CA TRP A 60 -3.81 5.53 1.16
C TRP A 60 -2.40 5.33 1.70
N PRO A 61 -1.37 5.53 0.85
CA PRO A 61 0.01 5.54 1.31
C PRO A 61 0.25 6.73 2.24
N VAL A 62 0.92 6.50 3.36
CA VAL A 62 1.22 7.54 4.36
C VAL A 62 2.71 7.70 4.64
N GLU A 63 3.50 6.64 4.45
CA GLU A 63 4.95 6.65 4.61
C GLU A 63 5.60 5.73 3.59
N TRP A 64 6.74 6.12 3.05
CA TRP A 64 7.55 5.27 2.17
C TRP A 64 9.01 5.65 2.20
N GLU A 65 9.86 4.65 2.02
CA GLU A 65 11.29 4.73 1.78
C GLU A 65 11.70 3.53 0.94
N VAL A 66 12.91 3.52 0.42
CA VAL A 66 13.37 2.36 -0.39
C VAL A 66 13.28 1.07 0.42
N GLY A 67 12.52 0.11 -0.06
CA GLY A 67 12.26 -1.19 0.57
C GLY A 67 11.18 -1.20 1.64
N ARG A 68 10.52 -0.07 1.93
CA ARG A 68 9.43 0.02 2.92
C ARG A 68 8.26 0.85 2.41
N MET A 69 7.05 0.42 2.74
CA MET A 69 5.81 1.15 2.43
C MET A 69 4.79 1.00 3.54
N VAL A 70 4.11 2.07 3.89
CA VAL A 70 2.99 2.06 4.84
C VAL A 70 1.74 2.62 4.19
N PHE A 71 0.67 1.82 4.17
CA PHE A 71 -0.68 2.26 3.86
C PHE A 71 -1.49 2.41 5.14
N GLN A 72 -2.41 3.35 5.17
CA GLN A 72 -3.34 3.55 6.27
C GLN A 72 -4.77 3.61 5.76
N GLY A 73 -5.67 2.93 6.45
CA GLY A 73 -7.11 3.02 6.27
C GLY A 73 -7.84 2.93 7.60
N THR A 74 -9.08 3.43 7.64
CA THR A 74 -9.96 3.26 8.79
C THR A 74 -11.13 2.39 8.38
N PRO A 75 -11.22 1.15 8.87
CA PRO A 75 -12.33 0.27 8.54
C PRO A 75 -13.65 0.82 9.06
N HIS A 76 -14.72 0.60 8.30
CA HIS A 76 -16.08 1.01 8.64
C HIS A 76 -17.10 0.01 8.09
N ILE A 77 -18.38 0.22 8.40
CA ILE A 77 -19.46 -0.72 8.05
C ILE A 77 -19.56 -1.04 6.55
N GLY A 78 -19.15 -0.12 5.66
CA GLY A 78 -19.10 -0.35 4.21
C GLY A 78 -18.09 -1.41 3.77
N HIS A 79 -17.15 -1.78 4.64
CA HIS A 79 -16.16 -2.83 4.40
C HIS A 79 -16.57 -4.20 4.97
N TYR A 80 -17.78 -4.33 5.54
CA TYR A 80 -18.18 -5.55 6.24
C TYR A 80 -18.56 -6.68 5.29
N ASN A 81 -18.32 -7.90 5.76
CA ASN A 81 -18.97 -9.11 5.26
C ASN A 81 -20.32 -9.31 5.97
N PRO A 82 -21.19 -10.23 5.50
CA PRO A 82 -22.51 -10.41 6.09
C PRO A 82 -22.51 -11.04 7.50
N ILE A 83 -21.36 -11.47 8.02
CA ILE A 83 -21.23 -12.06 9.36
C ILE A 83 -20.73 -11.06 10.41
N GLY A 84 -20.72 -9.76 10.09
CA GLY A 84 -20.52 -8.69 11.08
C GLY A 84 -19.06 -8.31 11.38
N THR A 85 -18.14 -8.57 10.46
CA THR A 85 -16.74 -8.12 10.55
C THR A 85 -16.28 -7.53 9.23
N VAL A 86 -15.20 -6.77 9.24
CA VAL A 86 -14.55 -6.28 8.01
C VAL A 86 -14.17 -7.46 7.13
N HIS A 87 -14.52 -7.38 5.84
CA HIS A 87 -14.25 -8.42 4.86
C HIS A 87 -12.74 -8.66 4.71
N GLY A 88 -12.32 -9.91 4.69
CA GLY A 88 -10.92 -10.29 4.50
C GLY A 88 -10.30 -9.75 3.21
N GLY A 89 -11.12 -9.46 2.19
CA GLY A 89 -10.69 -8.81 0.95
C GLY A 89 -10.16 -7.39 1.15
N TRP A 90 -10.75 -6.60 2.08
CA TRP A 90 -10.22 -5.29 2.44
C TRP A 90 -8.83 -5.40 3.07
N ILE A 91 -8.67 -6.36 4.01
CA ILE A 91 -7.39 -6.65 4.67
C ILE A 91 -6.34 -7.13 3.65
N ALA A 92 -6.77 -7.98 2.70
CA ALA A 92 -5.90 -8.47 1.63
C ALA A 92 -5.44 -7.32 0.72
N ALA A 93 -6.35 -6.44 0.31
CA ALA A 93 -6.03 -5.33 -0.60
C ALA A 93 -5.06 -4.31 0.00
N ILE A 94 -5.24 -3.93 1.27
CA ILE A 94 -4.32 -2.99 1.93
C ILE A 94 -2.94 -3.62 2.16
N LEU A 95 -2.86 -4.93 2.46
CA LEU A 95 -1.60 -5.64 2.61
C LEU A 95 -0.90 -5.87 1.27
N ASP A 96 -1.64 -6.25 0.21
CA ASP A 96 -1.07 -6.37 -1.14
C ASP A 96 -0.47 -5.05 -1.60
N SER A 97 -1.19 -3.95 -1.39
CA SER A 97 -0.70 -2.60 -1.69
C SER A 97 0.58 -2.28 -0.92
N ALA A 98 0.64 -2.61 0.37
CA ALA A 98 1.81 -2.34 1.20
C ALA A 98 3.04 -3.15 0.75
N VAL A 99 2.89 -4.46 0.55
CA VAL A 99 4.03 -5.33 0.19
C VAL A 99 4.47 -5.13 -1.26
N GLY A 100 3.51 -4.96 -2.20
CA GLY A 100 3.80 -4.70 -3.60
C GLY A 100 4.46 -3.34 -3.82
N CYS A 101 3.95 -2.28 -3.18
CA CYS A 101 4.57 -0.96 -3.27
C CYS A 101 5.92 -0.88 -2.53
N ALA A 102 6.14 -1.67 -1.46
CA ALA A 102 7.47 -1.80 -0.87
C ALA A 102 8.49 -2.32 -1.89
N VAL A 103 8.12 -3.35 -2.67
CA VAL A 103 8.95 -3.82 -3.81
C VAL A 103 9.14 -2.70 -4.83
N HIS A 104 8.05 -2.00 -5.21
CA HIS A 104 8.15 -0.91 -6.18
C HIS A 104 9.18 0.15 -5.77
N THR A 105 9.21 0.57 -4.51
CA THR A 105 10.18 1.59 -4.03
C THR A 105 11.63 1.24 -4.34
N ALA A 106 11.96 -0.04 -4.44
CA ALA A 106 13.32 -0.53 -4.64
C ALA A 106 13.68 -0.79 -6.13
N LEU A 107 12.73 -0.55 -7.05
CA LEU A 107 12.94 -0.79 -8.47
C LEU A 107 13.52 0.43 -9.18
N PRO A 108 14.49 0.22 -10.12
CA PRO A 108 15.04 1.29 -10.94
C PRO A 108 14.04 1.75 -12.01
N PRO A 109 14.27 2.91 -12.65
CA PRO A 109 13.48 3.36 -13.79
C PRO A 109 13.38 2.30 -14.89
N GLY A 110 12.27 2.28 -15.61
CA GLY A 110 12.02 1.34 -16.70
C GLY A 110 11.72 -0.09 -16.28
N THR A 111 11.50 -0.31 -14.98
CA THR A 111 11.20 -1.65 -14.42
C THR A 111 9.80 -1.67 -13.82
N GLY A 112 9.01 -2.64 -14.26
CA GLY A 112 7.69 -2.94 -13.71
C GLY A 112 7.69 -4.16 -12.80
N TYR A 113 6.60 -4.32 -12.06
CA TYR A 113 6.36 -5.51 -11.25
C TYR A 113 4.87 -5.87 -11.25
N THR A 114 4.59 -7.10 -10.87
CA THR A 114 3.22 -7.54 -10.55
C THR A 114 3.26 -8.59 -9.46
N THR A 115 2.28 -8.57 -8.57
CA THR A 115 2.08 -9.63 -7.57
C THR A 115 1.69 -10.92 -8.28
N VAL A 116 2.42 -12.01 -8.05
CA VAL A 116 2.11 -13.35 -8.57
C VAL A 116 1.67 -14.31 -7.47
N GLU A 117 1.97 -13.98 -6.22
CA GLU A 117 1.52 -14.74 -5.06
C GLU A 117 1.38 -13.80 -3.86
N LEU A 118 0.29 -13.92 -3.13
CA LEU A 118 0.06 -13.27 -1.83
C LEU A 118 -0.44 -14.32 -0.84
N LYS A 119 0.39 -14.65 0.14
CA LYS A 119 0.00 -15.51 1.25
C LYS A 119 -0.39 -14.64 2.43
N LEU A 120 -1.60 -14.83 2.94
CA LEU A 120 -2.19 -14.06 4.03
C LEU A 120 -2.57 -14.95 5.20
N ASN A 121 -2.35 -14.44 6.42
CA ASN A 121 -2.85 -15.04 7.66
C ASN A 121 -3.62 -13.99 8.43
N TYR A 122 -4.90 -14.26 8.68
CA TYR A 122 -5.78 -13.42 9.49
C TYR A 122 -5.67 -13.86 10.94
N VAL A 123 -5.20 -12.98 11.81
CA VAL A 123 -4.91 -13.28 13.22
C VAL A 123 -6.07 -12.88 14.12
N ARG A 124 -6.78 -11.80 13.76
CA ARG A 124 -7.91 -11.24 14.53
C ARG A 124 -8.95 -10.65 13.60
N ALA A 125 -10.21 -10.68 14.07
CA ALA A 125 -11.30 -9.94 13.42
C ALA A 125 -11.03 -8.43 13.52
N VAL A 126 -11.36 -7.72 12.44
CA VAL A 126 -11.38 -6.26 12.37
C VAL A 126 -12.82 -5.79 12.35
N THR A 127 -13.11 -4.71 13.08
CA THR A 127 -14.42 -4.06 13.10
C THR A 127 -14.26 -2.55 12.90
N ASP A 128 -15.33 -1.82 12.73
CA ASP A 128 -15.35 -0.34 12.67
C ASP A 128 -14.87 0.30 13.99
N GLU A 129 -14.99 -0.40 15.12
CA GLU A 129 -14.46 0.02 16.41
C GLU A 129 -12.94 -0.13 16.53
N THR A 130 -12.28 -0.83 15.59
CA THR A 130 -10.83 -1.04 15.63
C THR A 130 -10.06 0.28 15.48
N GLY A 131 -10.65 1.27 14.79
CA GLY A 131 -10.03 2.55 14.49
C GLY A 131 -9.01 2.47 13.34
N PRO A 132 -8.17 3.49 13.17
CA PRO A 132 -7.22 3.51 12.07
C PRO A 132 -6.21 2.38 12.16
N MET A 133 -5.93 1.78 11.01
CA MET A 133 -5.01 0.65 10.86
C MET A 133 -3.92 0.98 9.85
N ARG A 134 -2.72 0.45 10.08
CA ARG A 134 -1.60 0.55 9.16
C ARG A 134 -1.14 -0.83 8.69
N ALA A 135 -1.01 -0.94 7.37
CA ALA A 135 -0.31 -2.04 6.73
C ALA A 135 1.10 -1.58 6.37
N GLU A 136 2.10 -2.15 7.01
CA GLU A 136 3.50 -1.93 6.68
C GLU A 136 4.03 -3.11 5.87
N GLY A 137 4.58 -2.83 4.67
CA GLY A 137 5.31 -3.76 3.83
C GLY A 137 6.81 -3.48 3.89
N ARG A 138 7.61 -4.56 3.93
CA ARG A 138 9.07 -4.51 3.88
C ARG A 138 9.62 -5.52 2.88
N VAL A 139 10.52 -5.08 2.04
CA VAL A 139 11.23 -5.94 1.11
C VAL A 139 12.12 -6.92 1.87
N ILE A 140 12.06 -8.18 1.47
CA ILE A 140 13.01 -9.23 1.90
C ILE A 140 14.13 -9.37 0.88
N HIS A 141 13.76 -9.38 -0.43
CA HIS A 141 14.70 -9.57 -1.52
C HIS A 141 14.20 -8.90 -2.80
N VAL A 142 15.10 -8.30 -3.56
CA VAL A 142 14.85 -7.84 -4.93
C VAL A 142 15.89 -8.46 -5.85
N GLY A 143 15.44 -9.35 -6.72
CA GLY A 143 16.24 -9.96 -7.78
C GLY A 143 15.88 -9.42 -9.15
N ARG A 144 16.53 -9.98 -10.19
CA ARG A 144 16.32 -9.55 -11.58
C ARG A 144 14.93 -9.88 -12.13
N GLN A 145 14.32 -10.98 -11.67
CA GLN A 145 13.02 -11.49 -12.16
C GLN A 145 11.99 -11.67 -11.05
N LEU A 146 12.44 -11.80 -9.80
CA LEU A 146 11.57 -12.01 -8.65
C LEU A 146 11.99 -11.06 -7.53
N ALA A 147 10.99 -10.56 -6.81
CA ALA A 147 11.17 -9.87 -5.55
C ALA A 147 10.20 -10.44 -4.52
N THR A 148 10.58 -10.41 -3.25
CA THR A 148 9.75 -10.87 -2.13
C THR A 148 9.68 -9.80 -1.05
N ALA A 149 8.52 -9.71 -0.42
CA ALA A 149 8.30 -8.80 0.70
C ALA A 149 7.41 -9.47 1.76
N GLU A 150 7.45 -8.94 2.97
CA GLU A 150 6.53 -9.29 4.05
C GLU A 150 5.75 -8.05 4.51
N GLY A 151 4.58 -8.26 5.10
CA GLY A 151 3.73 -7.17 5.59
C GLY A 151 2.97 -7.52 6.85
N ARG A 152 2.61 -6.49 7.61
CA ARG A 152 1.84 -6.58 8.85
C ARG A 152 0.76 -5.52 8.88
N LEU A 153 -0.44 -5.91 9.29
CA LEU A 153 -1.56 -4.99 9.56
C LEU A 153 -1.75 -4.86 11.07
N GLN A 154 -1.63 -3.63 11.58
CA GLN A 154 -1.68 -3.33 13.00
C GLN A 154 -2.56 -2.10 13.29
N ASP A 155 -3.14 -2.04 14.49
CA ASP A 155 -3.78 -0.83 15.02
C ASP A 155 -2.74 0.12 15.65
N ALA A 156 -3.20 1.29 16.12
CA ALA A 156 -2.36 2.30 16.78
C ALA A 156 -1.78 1.85 18.14
N ARG A 157 -2.21 0.70 18.66
CA ARG A 157 -1.65 0.07 19.87
C ARG A 157 -0.57 -0.96 19.54
N GLY A 158 -0.27 -1.16 18.25
CA GLY A 158 0.67 -2.17 17.78
C GLY A 158 0.12 -3.60 17.78
N LYS A 159 -1.21 -3.77 17.98
CA LYS A 159 -1.84 -5.08 17.97
C LYS A 159 -1.93 -5.62 16.55
N LEU A 160 -1.41 -6.82 16.32
CA LEU A 160 -1.40 -7.48 15.02
C LEU A 160 -2.77 -8.06 14.68
N TYR A 161 -3.27 -7.78 13.47
CA TYR A 161 -4.53 -8.29 12.93
C TYR A 161 -4.35 -9.25 11.76
N ALA A 162 -3.37 -9.00 10.91
CA ALA A 162 -2.99 -9.89 9.82
C ALA A 162 -1.52 -9.71 9.47
N HIS A 163 -0.94 -10.72 8.83
CA HIS A 163 0.38 -10.62 8.22
C HIS A 163 0.40 -11.33 6.87
N ALA A 164 1.30 -10.91 6.00
CA ALA A 164 1.41 -11.42 4.65
C ALA A 164 2.87 -11.63 4.23
N SER A 165 3.06 -12.48 3.25
CA SER A 165 4.24 -12.52 2.41
C SER A 165 3.81 -12.51 0.94
N THR A 166 4.65 -11.94 0.07
CA THR A 166 4.37 -11.87 -1.36
C THR A 166 5.58 -12.24 -2.19
N THR A 167 5.29 -12.76 -3.38
CA THR A 167 6.24 -12.88 -4.49
C THR A 167 5.75 -11.98 -5.62
N CYS A 168 6.63 -11.13 -6.11
CA CYS A 168 6.38 -10.29 -7.27
C CYS A 168 7.27 -10.71 -8.44
N LEU A 169 6.69 -10.79 -9.64
CA LEU A 169 7.44 -10.85 -10.88
C LEU A 169 7.97 -9.45 -11.20
N VAL A 170 9.24 -9.35 -11.53
CA VAL A 170 9.92 -8.11 -11.95
C VAL A 170 10.28 -8.23 -13.42
N PHE A 171 9.99 -7.19 -14.20
CA PHE A 171 10.19 -7.21 -15.66
C PHE A 171 10.52 -5.82 -16.21
N PRO A 172 11.26 -5.74 -17.33
CA PRO A 172 11.46 -4.47 -18.01
C PRO A 172 10.14 -3.96 -18.60
N LEU A 173 9.88 -2.66 -18.48
CA LEU A 173 8.73 -2.04 -19.14
C LEU A 173 8.95 -2.03 -20.68
N PRO A 174 7.87 -2.14 -21.49
CA PRO A 174 7.98 -2.11 -22.95
C PRO A 174 8.73 -0.86 -23.43
N ALA A 175 9.57 -0.98 -24.45
CA ALA A 175 10.22 0.18 -25.08
C ALA A 175 9.18 1.14 -25.68
N GLN A 176 9.52 2.43 -25.77
CA GLN A 176 8.70 3.39 -26.50
C GLN A 176 8.55 2.90 -27.96
N ARG A 177 7.33 2.76 -28.44
CA ARG A 177 7.11 2.56 -29.88
C ARG A 177 7.41 3.90 -30.52
N GLY A 178 8.48 3.95 -31.35
CA GLY A 178 8.82 5.07 -32.19
C GLY A 178 7.75 5.37 -33.24
#